data_4856f54344770655f6bb92b31cbd933d
#
_entry.id   4856f54344770655f6bb92b31cbd933d
#
_cell.length_a   1.000
_cell.length_b   1.000
_cell.length_c   1.000
_cell.angle_alpha   90.00
_cell.angle_beta   90.00
_cell.angle_gamma   90.00
#
_symmetry.space_group_name_H-M   'P 1'
#
loop_
_entity.id
_entity.type
_entity.pdbx_description
1 polymer ?
#
loop_
_entity_poly.entity_id
_entity_poly.type
_entity_poly.pdbx_seq_one_letter_code
_entity_poly.pdbx_strand_id
1 'polypeptide(L)'
;MNNQSDIPEILGRVAVFMGGDSAEREVSLKSGVAALDALKRKGIDAFGLDIRFNKEHGSHNAEDSNNAEGSGSICQQLSAENFDTAFIALHGRGGEDGVIQGVLEALGIPYSGCKVAASAIGMDKLRTKLLWSGAGLPTPAFELIKATEILAEDKQLIEQLLDRVGASLGFPVMVKPAHEGSSIGMNKADDKASLLDALNTAAQYDKEILIEKWIVGKEYTGAVLAGESLPLIRLETPREFYDFQAKYITDDTIYHCPCGLDKALENQYQELILDAFECIGAEGWGRVDFMCDDQGQPWLIEINTVPGLTDHSLVPMAARNYGIEFDELIVQILKTAITHGT
;
A
#
# COMPACT_ATOMS: atom_id res chain seq x y z
N MET A 1 7.54 -32.01 -0.28
CA MET A 1 6.10 -32.36 -0.29
C MET A 1 5.63 -32.26 1.16
N ASN A 2 5.32 -31.04 1.63
CA ASN A 2 4.73 -30.86 2.97
C ASN A 2 3.22 -31.08 2.83
N ASN A 3 2.68 -32.06 3.55
CA ASN A 3 1.25 -32.38 3.52
C ASN A 3 0.43 -31.18 4.00
N GLN A 4 -0.70 -30.88 3.35
CA GLN A 4 -1.68 -29.86 3.78
C GLN A 4 -2.20 -30.07 5.23
N SER A 5 -2.03 -31.27 5.81
CA SER A 5 -2.40 -31.60 7.19
C SER A 5 -1.51 -30.98 8.26
N ASP A 6 -0.26 -30.54 7.93
CA ASP A 6 0.73 -30.13 8.92
C ASP A 6 0.77 -28.59 9.12
N ILE A 7 0.07 -27.83 8.27
CA ILE A 7 0.11 -26.36 8.25
C ILE A 7 -0.42 -25.72 9.55
N PRO A 8 -1.58 -26.15 10.11
CA PRO A 8 -2.08 -25.61 11.38
C PRO A 8 -1.11 -25.83 12.55
N GLU A 9 -0.38 -26.96 12.57
CA GLU A 9 0.60 -27.24 13.64
C GLU A 9 1.84 -26.33 13.55
N ILE A 10 2.26 -25.95 12.34
CA ILE A 10 3.44 -25.07 12.13
C ILE A 10 3.09 -23.61 12.44
N LEU A 11 1.89 -23.16 12.11
CA LEU A 11 1.43 -21.79 12.30
C LEU A 11 1.04 -21.47 13.75
N GLY A 12 0.67 -22.51 14.53
CA GLY A 12 0.19 -22.34 15.89
C GLY A 12 -1.10 -21.49 15.97
N ARG A 13 -1.23 -20.71 17.03
CA ARG A 13 -2.32 -19.76 17.23
C ARG A 13 -2.04 -18.46 16.50
N VAL A 14 -2.95 -18.01 15.64
CA VAL A 14 -2.77 -16.86 14.75
C VAL A 14 -3.48 -15.61 15.30
N ALA A 15 -2.75 -14.50 15.45
CA ALA A 15 -3.33 -13.20 15.73
C ALA A 15 -3.52 -12.42 14.43
N VAL A 16 -4.75 -12.04 14.10
CA VAL A 16 -5.06 -11.17 12.95
C VAL A 16 -5.04 -9.72 13.41
N PHE A 17 -4.00 -8.99 13.02
CA PHE A 17 -3.80 -7.59 13.36
C PHE A 17 -4.65 -6.70 12.45
N MET A 18 -5.53 -5.90 13.04
CA MET A 18 -6.44 -5.01 12.34
C MET A 18 -6.61 -3.69 13.10
N GLY A 19 -7.27 -2.71 12.52
CA GLY A 19 -7.53 -1.42 13.13
C GLY A 19 -6.44 -0.41 12.84
N GLY A 20 -5.56 -0.16 13.78
CA GLY A 20 -4.54 0.90 13.66
C GLY A 20 -5.10 2.30 13.91
N ASP A 21 -4.24 3.33 13.79
CA ASP A 21 -4.58 4.73 13.99
C ASP A 21 -4.50 5.56 12.69
N SER A 22 -4.33 4.91 11.54
CA SER A 22 -4.30 5.56 10.23
C SER A 22 -5.71 5.98 9.76
N ALA A 23 -5.76 6.82 8.73
CA ALA A 23 -7.01 7.18 8.07
C ALA A 23 -7.72 5.96 7.43
N GLU A 24 -7.01 4.84 7.26
CA GLU A 24 -7.50 3.60 6.65
C GLU A 24 -8.01 2.58 7.69
N ARG A 25 -8.19 2.99 8.96
CA ARG A 25 -8.65 2.12 10.04
C ARG A 25 -9.88 1.28 9.70
N GLU A 26 -10.90 1.89 9.13
CA GLU A 26 -12.14 1.20 8.78
C GLU A 26 -11.94 0.12 7.70
N VAL A 27 -11.03 0.35 6.77
CA VAL A 27 -10.64 -0.62 5.73
C VAL A 27 -9.89 -1.77 6.39
N SER A 28 -8.97 -1.46 7.31
CA SER A 28 -8.20 -2.44 8.07
C SER A 28 -9.11 -3.36 8.91
N LEU A 29 -10.09 -2.80 9.60
CA LEU A 29 -11.06 -3.59 10.37
C LEU A 29 -11.87 -4.54 9.47
N LYS A 30 -12.34 -4.06 8.32
CA LYS A 30 -13.08 -4.90 7.35
C LYS A 30 -12.19 -6.02 6.79
N SER A 31 -10.97 -5.69 6.34
CA SER A 31 -10.00 -6.66 5.84
C SER A 31 -9.63 -7.71 6.89
N GLY A 32 -9.38 -7.26 8.12
CA GLY A 32 -9.03 -8.13 9.24
C GLY A 32 -10.15 -9.09 9.64
N VAL A 33 -11.39 -8.60 9.71
CA VAL A 33 -12.56 -9.47 9.99
C VAL A 33 -12.75 -10.50 8.88
N ALA A 34 -12.66 -10.09 7.61
CA ALA A 34 -12.78 -11.02 6.48
C ALA A 34 -11.69 -12.10 6.50
N ALA A 35 -10.44 -11.73 6.78
CA ALA A 35 -9.33 -12.67 6.92
C ALA A 35 -9.51 -13.60 8.11
N LEU A 36 -9.90 -13.08 9.28
CA LEU A 36 -10.19 -13.89 10.48
C LEU A 36 -11.25 -14.95 10.24
N ASP A 37 -12.35 -14.56 9.60
CA ASP A 37 -13.44 -15.47 9.29
C ASP A 37 -13.00 -16.56 8.29
N ALA A 38 -12.17 -16.19 7.30
CA ALA A 38 -11.60 -17.15 6.35
C ALA A 38 -10.69 -18.18 7.04
N LEU A 39 -9.78 -17.73 7.94
CA LEU A 39 -8.91 -18.60 8.71
C LEU A 39 -9.72 -19.58 9.58
N LYS A 40 -10.77 -19.09 10.26
CA LYS A 40 -11.67 -19.93 11.05
C LYS A 40 -12.42 -20.97 10.21
N ARG A 41 -12.92 -20.60 9.02
CA ARG A 41 -13.54 -21.55 8.07
C ARG A 41 -12.56 -22.64 7.61
N LYS A 42 -11.26 -22.33 7.54
CA LYS A 42 -10.20 -23.30 7.23
C LYS A 42 -9.71 -24.09 8.45
N GLY A 43 -10.32 -23.91 9.63
CA GLY A 43 -9.99 -24.65 10.85
C GLY A 43 -8.70 -24.19 11.53
N ILE A 44 -8.20 -23.00 11.22
CA ILE A 44 -7.01 -22.41 11.86
C ILE A 44 -7.46 -21.72 13.14
N ASP A 45 -6.73 -21.98 14.26
CA ASP A 45 -6.95 -21.28 15.52
C ASP A 45 -6.51 -19.82 15.36
N ALA A 46 -7.48 -18.92 15.19
CA ALA A 46 -7.24 -17.51 14.93
C ALA A 46 -8.17 -16.60 15.73
N PHE A 47 -7.63 -15.45 16.14
CA PHE A 47 -8.38 -14.39 16.81
C PHE A 47 -7.99 -13.01 16.27
N GLY A 48 -8.90 -12.04 16.40
CA GLY A 48 -8.65 -10.66 15.97
C GLY A 48 -8.01 -9.86 17.09
N LEU A 49 -7.06 -9.01 16.73
CA LEU A 49 -6.40 -8.07 17.64
C LEU A 49 -6.44 -6.65 17.04
N ASP A 50 -7.22 -5.76 17.67
CA ASP A 50 -7.28 -4.34 17.30
C ASP A 50 -6.04 -3.62 17.83
N ILE A 51 -5.08 -3.36 16.95
CA ILE A 51 -3.82 -2.71 17.29
C ILE A 51 -4.02 -1.21 17.44
N ARG A 52 -3.39 -0.63 18.48
CA ARG A 52 -3.31 0.81 18.70
C ARG A 52 -1.87 1.22 18.89
N PHE A 53 -1.42 2.19 18.10
CA PHE A 53 -0.12 2.82 18.24
C PHE A 53 -0.30 4.05 19.13
N ASN A 54 0.26 4.06 20.34
CA ASN A 54 0.10 5.19 21.29
C ASN A 54 0.49 6.53 20.65
N LYS A 55 -0.46 7.44 20.57
CA LYS A 55 -0.25 8.83 20.16
C LYS A 55 0.11 9.74 21.34
N GLU A 56 1.05 9.35 22.21
CA GLU A 56 1.56 10.27 23.22
C GLU A 56 2.88 10.94 22.78
N HIS A 57 2.93 11.54 21.59
CA HIS A 57 3.91 12.60 21.28
C HIS A 57 3.36 13.48 20.15
N GLY A 58 2.55 14.50 20.50
CA GLY A 58 2.29 15.60 19.60
C GLY A 58 0.91 16.28 19.58
N SER A 59 -0.06 15.93 20.42
CA SER A 59 -1.27 16.75 20.54
C SER A 59 -1.31 17.51 21.87
N HIS A 60 -1.15 18.85 21.80
CA HIS A 60 -1.32 19.78 22.91
C HIS A 60 -2.81 20.04 23.25
N ASN A 61 -3.67 19.03 23.22
CA ASN A 61 -5.05 19.16 23.69
C ASN A 61 -5.27 18.22 24.88
N ALA A 62 -5.17 18.79 26.09
CA ALA A 62 -5.28 18.12 27.38
C ALA A 62 -6.72 17.75 27.78
N GLU A 63 -7.69 17.68 26.87
CA GLU A 63 -9.10 17.43 27.21
C GLU A 63 -9.59 16.00 26.93
N ASP A 64 -8.83 15.15 26.23
CA ASP A 64 -9.23 13.76 25.92
C ASP A 64 -8.61 12.69 26.85
N SER A 65 -8.01 13.09 27.97
CA SER A 65 -7.27 12.18 28.88
C SER A 65 -8.14 11.28 29.78
N ASN A 66 -9.47 11.34 29.69
CA ASN A 66 -10.36 10.62 30.60
C ASN A 66 -10.91 9.26 30.08
N ASN A 67 -10.52 8.82 28.88
CA ASN A 67 -10.94 7.52 28.32
C ASN A 67 -9.77 6.58 27.94
N ALA A 68 -8.58 6.82 28.47
CA ALA A 68 -7.39 6.00 28.19
C ALA A 68 -7.22 4.84 29.19
N GLU A 69 -8.29 4.14 29.56
CA GLU A 69 -8.17 2.84 30.21
C GLU A 69 -7.94 1.78 29.11
N GLY A 70 -6.66 1.42 28.87
CA GLY A 70 -6.32 0.21 28.12
C GLY A 70 -5.23 0.27 27.05
N SER A 71 -4.63 1.41 26.69
CA SER A 71 -3.56 1.40 25.69
C SER A 71 -2.17 1.42 26.28
N GLY A 72 -1.66 0.25 26.68
CA GLY A 72 -0.23 0.03 26.87
C GLY A 72 0.54 0.20 25.57
N SER A 73 1.89 0.32 25.64
CA SER A 73 2.72 0.34 24.41
C SER A 73 2.39 -0.86 23.52
N ILE A 74 2.66 -0.76 22.21
CA ILE A 74 2.43 -1.89 21.28
C ILE A 74 3.05 -3.19 21.82
N CYS A 75 4.24 -3.13 22.41
CA CYS A 75 4.87 -4.30 23.02
C CYS A 75 4.06 -4.88 24.18
N GLN A 76 3.40 -4.03 24.98
CA GLN A 76 2.53 -4.49 26.07
C GLN A 76 1.25 -5.14 25.53
N GLN A 77 0.65 -4.57 24.47
CA GLN A 77 -0.52 -5.17 23.81
C GLN A 77 -0.17 -6.58 23.28
N LEU A 78 0.96 -6.72 22.58
CA LEU A 78 1.38 -8.01 22.03
C LEU A 78 1.79 -9.01 23.11
N SER A 79 2.45 -8.56 24.19
CA SER A 79 2.87 -9.44 25.28
C SER A 79 1.71 -9.89 26.19
N ALA A 80 0.57 -9.22 26.14
CA ALA A 80 -0.62 -9.61 26.89
C ALA A 80 -1.36 -10.80 26.25
N GLU A 81 -1.09 -11.05 24.96
CA GLU A 81 -1.74 -12.10 24.17
C GLU A 81 -0.77 -13.27 23.93
N ASN A 82 -1.31 -14.48 23.88
CA ASN A 82 -0.55 -15.69 23.55
C ASN A 82 -0.86 -16.10 22.11
N PHE A 83 0.09 -15.93 21.20
CA PHE A 83 -0.02 -16.34 19.80
C PHE A 83 1.36 -16.65 19.24
N ASP A 84 1.40 -17.43 18.16
CA ASP A 84 2.61 -17.94 17.54
C ASP A 84 2.94 -17.26 16.21
N THR A 85 1.91 -16.76 15.51
CA THR A 85 2.05 -16.14 14.18
C THR A 85 1.11 -14.95 14.07
N ALA A 86 1.55 -13.88 13.38
CA ALA A 86 0.74 -12.72 13.09
C ALA A 86 0.31 -12.67 11.62
N PHE A 87 -0.98 -12.46 11.37
CA PHE A 87 -1.51 -12.06 10.07
C PHE A 87 -1.72 -10.55 10.06
N ILE A 88 -0.99 -9.81 9.21
CA ILE A 88 -1.08 -8.36 9.16
C ILE A 88 -2.17 -7.94 8.15
N ALA A 89 -3.24 -7.31 8.66
CA ALA A 89 -4.28 -6.65 7.88
C ALA A 89 -4.38 -5.15 8.25
N LEU A 90 -3.30 -4.59 8.80
CA LEU A 90 -3.19 -3.17 9.12
C LEU A 90 -2.84 -2.37 7.88
N HIS A 91 -3.59 -1.30 7.60
CA HIS A 91 -3.34 -0.41 6.48
C HIS A 91 -2.76 0.93 6.91
N GLY A 92 -1.94 1.52 6.04
CA GLY A 92 -1.33 2.82 6.25
C GLY A 92 -0.24 2.82 7.33
N ARG A 93 -0.06 4.00 7.95
CA ARG A 93 1.01 4.21 8.95
C ARG A 93 0.87 3.26 10.14
N GLY A 94 2.00 2.72 10.58
CA GLY A 94 2.10 1.70 11.62
C GLY A 94 1.93 0.27 11.10
N GLY A 95 1.13 0.06 10.06
CA GLY A 95 0.85 -1.25 9.46
C GLY A 95 1.70 -1.60 8.25
N GLU A 96 1.94 -0.61 7.36
CA GLU A 96 2.63 -0.81 6.08
C GLU A 96 4.02 -0.15 6.02
N ASP A 97 4.44 0.55 7.05
CA ASP A 97 5.66 1.38 7.09
C ASP A 97 6.86 0.73 7.79
N GLY A 98 6.78 -0.55 8.14
CA GLY A 98 7.84 -1.30 8.81
C GLY A 98 7.79 -1.24 10.33
N VAL A 99 6.91 -0.43 10.95
CA VAL A 99 6.84 -0.28 12.41
C VAL A 99 6.38 -1.56 13.08
N ILE A 100 5.22 -2.10 12.71
CA ILE A 100 4.72 -3.35 13.30
C ILE A 100 5.60 -4.54 12.94
N GLN A 101 6.15 -4.57 11.73
CA GLN A 101 7.08 -5.59 11.27
C GLN A 101 8.34 -5.61 12.15
N GLY A 102 8.92 -4.44 12.45
CA GLY A 102 10.08 -4.31 13.32
C GLY A 102 9.83 -4.77 14.76
N VAL A 103 8.63 -4.52 15.28
CA VAL A 103 8.24 -5.04 16.61
C VAL A 103 8.15 -6.56 16.60
N LEU A 104 7.52 -7.16 15.57
CA LEU A 104 7.38 -8.60 15.44
C LEU A 104 8.73 -9.30 15.26
N GLU A 105 9.63 -8.73 14.45
CA GLU A 105 11.01 -9.25 14.31
C GLU A 105 11.78 -9.19 15.63
N ALA A 106 11.69 -8.09 16.37
CA ALA A 106 12.34 -7.97 17.68
C ALA A 106 11.81 -8.96 18.71
N LEU A 107 10.55 -9.39 18.58
CA LEU A 107 9.92 -10.41 19.43
C LEU A 107 10.14 -11.84 18.90
N GLY A 108 10.70 -12.01 17.70
CA GLY A 108 10.87 -13.31 17.05
C GLY A 108 9.56 -13.96 16.62
N ILE A 109 8.52 -13.16 16.35
CA ILE A 109 7.18 -13.64 15.96
C ILE A 109 7.09 -13.63 14.42
N PRO A 110 6.85 -14.78 13.77
CA PRO A 110 6.60 -14.85 12.33
C PRO A 110 5.35 -14.05 11.94
N TYR A 111 5.38 -13.43 10.76
CA TYR A 111 4.25 -12.64 10.27
C TYR A 111 4.11 -12.69 8.75
N SER A 112 2.88 -12.50 8.26
CA SER A 112 2.56 -12.50 6.83
C SER A 112 3.03 -11.23 6.14
N GLY A 113 3.49 -11.37 4.88
CA GLY A 113 3.80 -10.25 3.99
C GLY A 113 5.23 -9.74 4.07
N CYS A 114 5.41 -8.51 3.62
CA CYS A 114 6.73 -7.88 3.46
C CYS A 114 7.44 -7.62 4.78
N LYS A 115 8.78 -7.70 4.74
CA LYS A 115 9.65 -7.42 5.89
C LYS A 115 9.85 -5.91 6.10
N VAL A 116 10.53 -5.54 7.20
CA VAL A 116 10.70 -4.15 7.65
C VAL A 116 11.17 -3.22 6.54
N ALA A 117 12.26 -3.57 5.84
CA ALA A 117 12.84 -2.69 4.83
C ALA A 117 11.89 -2.46 3.65
N ALA A 118 11.31 -3.54 3.11
CA ALA A 118 10.38 -3.45 1.98
C ALA A 118 9.10 -2.70 2.34
N SER A 119 8.55 -2.92 3.54
CA SER A 119 7.39 -2.17 4.04
C SER A 119 7.69 -0.67 4.15
N ALA A 120 8.83 -0.30 4.76
CA ALA A 120 9.23 1.09 4.90
C ALA A 120 9.47 1.79 3.56
N ILE A 121 10.09 1.09 2.60
CA ILE A 121 10.32 1.61 1.24
C ILE A 121 8.99 1.71 0.49
N GLY A 122 8.15 0.68 0.53
CA GLY A 122 6.87 0.66 -0.19
C GLY A 122 5.94 1.79 0.23
N MET A 123 5.94 2.17 1.50
CA MET A 123 5.16 3.31 2.01
C MET A 123 5.74 4.66 1.60
N ASP A 124 7.02 4.72 1.21
CA ASP A 124 7.71 5.92 0.77
C ASP A 124 7.79 5.98 -0.76
N LYS A 125 6.86 6.73 -1.38
CA LYS A 125 6.76 6.85 -2.84
C LYS A 125 8.06 7.36 -3.48
N LEU A 126 8.76 8.27 -2.81
CA LEU A 126 10.02 8.80 -3.33
C LEU A 126 11.11 7.72 -3.37
N ARG A 127 11.33 7.01 -2.23
CA ARG A 127 12.37 5.98 -2.14
C ARG A 127 12.08 4.81 -3.06
N THR A 128 10.81 4.40 -3.17
CA THR A 128 10.37 3.40 -4.15
C THR A 128 10.74 3.80 -5.58
N LYS A 129 10.39 5.04 -6.00
CA LYS A 129 10.71 5.53 -7.35
C LYS A 129 12.20 5.69 -7.61
N LEU A 130 12.97 6.11 -6.61
CA LEU A 130 14.43 6.19 -6.73
C LEU A 130 15.06 4.81 -6.94
N LEU A 131 14.57 3.77 -6.25
CA LEU A 131 15.03 2.40 -6.45
C LEU A 131 14.64 1.89 -7.83
N TRP A 132 13.39 2.04 -8.23
CA TRP A 132 12.94 1.64 -9.57
C TRP A 132 13.73 2.34 -10.68
N SER A 133 13.93 3.66 -10.58
CA SER A 133 14.74 4.40 -11.54
C SER A 133 16.19 3.94 -11.57
N GLY A 134 16.77 3.67 -10.38
CA GLY A 134 18.14 3.16 -10.26
C GLY A 134 18.33 1.76 -10.86
N ALA A 135 17.28 0.93 -10.82
CA ALA A 135 17.23 -0.39 -11.43
C ALA A 135 16.85 -0.34 -12.93
N GLY A 136 16.56 0.84 -13.48
CA GLY A 136 16.14 1.00 -14.89
C GLY A 136 14.69 0.61 -15.16
N LEU A 137 13.87 0.46 -14.10
CA LEU A 137 12.43 0.18 -14.24
C LEU A 137 11.68 1.47 -14.61
N PRO A 138 10.67 1.40 -15.50
CA PRO A 138 9.96 2.58 -15.97
C PRO A 138 9.05 3.16 -14.88
N THR A 139 9.30 4.40 -14.48
CA THR A 139 8.42 5.18 -13.61
C THR A 139 8.34 6.61 -14.15
N PRO A 140 7.22 7.33 -14.00
CA PRO A 140 7.11 8.71 -14.46
C PRO A 140 8.24 9.58 -13.91
N ALA A 141 8.74 10.52 -14.73
CA ALA A 141 9.69 11.53 -14.27
C ALA A 141 9.08 12.29 -13.09
N PHE A 142 9.89 12.60 -12.08
CA PHE A 142 9.42 13.21 -10.84
C PHE A 142 10.40 14.21 -10.25
N GLU A 143 9.88 15.11 -9.42
CA GLU A 143 10.64 16.01 -8.55
C GLU A 143 10.15 15.90 -7.10
N LEU A 144 11.06 16.15 -6.16
CA LEU A 144 10.75 16.27 -4.74
C LEU A 144 10.77 17.74 -4.33
N ILE A 145 9.72 18.16 -3.62
CA ILE A 145 9.61 19.47 -2.99
C ILE A 145 9.44 19.26 -1.48
N LYS A 146 10.12 20.10 -0.68
CA LYS A 146 9.85 20.12 0.77
C LYS A 146 8.71 21.09 1.06
N ALA A 147 7.78 20.70 1.92
CA ALA A 147 6.68 21.57 2.34
C ALA A 147 7.17 22.93 2.85
N THR A 148 8.34 22.98 3.48
CA THR A 148 8.97 24.23 3.96
C THR A 148 9.29 25.22 2.83
N GLU A 149 9.49 24.76 1.60
CA GLU A 149 9.75 25.62 0.43
C GLU A 149 8.49 26.38 0.01
N ILE A 150 7.32 25.82 0.28
CA ILE A 150 6.02 26.43 -0.03
C ILE A 150 5.53 27.25 1.16
N LEU A 151 5.64 26.72 2.39
CA LEU A 151 5.14 27.35 3.62
C LEU A 151 5.96 28.57 4.05
N ALA A 152 7.15 28.79 3.49
CA ALA A 152 7.97 30.00 3.71
C ALA A 152 7.33 31.26 3.12
N GLU A 153 6.33 31.14 2.23
CA GLU A 153 5.61 32.23 1.55
C GLU A 153 6.52 33.22 0.80
N ASP A 154 7.74 32.79 0.45
CA ASP A 154 8.65 33.58 -0.40
C ASP A 154 8.21 33.51 -1.85
N LYS A 155 7.53 34.56 -2.32
CA LYS A 155 6.96 34.63 -3.67
C LYS A 155 7.98 34.40 -4.78
N GLN A 156 9.23 34.89 -4.61
CA GLN A 156 10.26 34.73 -5.62
C GLN A 156 10.74 33.27 -5.69
N LEU A 157 10.96 32.64 -4.55
CA LEU A 157 11.36 31.23 -4.51
C LEU A 157 10.25 30.31 -5.02
N ILE A 158 9.00 30.59 -4.67
CA ILE A 158 7.83 29.83 -5.17
C ILE A 158 7.74 29.96 -6.71
N GLU A 159 7.85 31.16 -7.28
CA GLU A 159 7.81 31.36 -8.75
C GLU A 159 8.94 30.59 -9.45
N GLN A 160 10.15 30.64 -8.92
CA GLN A 160 11.28 29.87 -9.45
C GLN A 160 11.05 28.36 -9.38
N LEU A 161 10.42 27.86 -8.30
CA LEU A 161 10.05 26.47 -8.14
C LEU A 161 9.02 26.05 -9.19
N LEU A 162 7.95 26.84 -9.36
CA LEU A 162 6.91 26.56 -10.36
C LEU A 162 7.47 26.57 -11.78
N ASP A 163 8.38 27.52 -12.10
CA ASP A 163 9.09 27.58 -13.38
C ASP A 163 9.96 26.34 -13.61
N ARG A 164 10.71 25.92 -12.60
CA ARG A 164 11.56 24.72 -12.66
C ARG A 164 10.73 23.48 -12.94
N VAL A 165 9.66 23.24 -12.19
CA VAL A 165 8.78 22.09 -12.37
C VAL A 165 8.16 22.10 -13.77
N GLY A 166 7.64 23.24 -14.22
CA GLY A 166 7.08 23.37 -15.56
C GLY A 166 8.10 23.11 -16.67
N ALA A 167 9.36 23.51 -16.47
CA ALA A 167 10.44 23.27 -17.44
C ALA A 167 10.93 21.82 -17.46
N SER A 168 10.99 21.15 -16.32
CA SER A 168 11.52 19.78 -16.20
C SER A 168 10.49 18.69 -16.50
N LEU A 169 9.27 18.82 -15.99
CA LEU A 169 8.23 17.79 -16.13
C LEU A 169 7.20 18.13 -17.22
N GLY A 170 6.99 19.43 -17.48
CA GLY A 170 5.85 19.91 -18.28
C GLY A 170 4.53 19.72 -17.52
N PHE A 171 3.44 20.23 -18.11
CA PHE A 171 2.09 20.03 -17.60
C PHE A 171 1.28 19.08 -18.49
N PRO A 172 0.30 18.34 -17.96
CA PRO A 172 -0.09 18.28 -16.55
C PRO A 172 0.88 17.45 -15.70
N VAL A 173 0.81 17.66 -14.36
CA VAL A 173 1.55 16.89 -13.36
C VAL A 173 0.60 16.38 -12.25
N MET A 174 1.00 15.32 -11.55
CA MET A 174 0.35 14.84 -10.35
C MET A 174 1.18 15.24 -9.13
N VAL A 175 0.55 15.89 -8.16
CA VAL A 175 1.15 16.28 -6.88
C VAL A 175 0.61 15.37 -5.78
N LYS A 176 1.50 14.80 -4.96
CA LYS A 176 1.10 13.87 -3.89
C LYS A 176 2.03 13.95 -2.68
N PRO A 177 1.51 13.80 -1.46
CA PRO A 177 2.33 13.54 -0.28
C PRO A 177 3.14 12.26 -0.47
N ALA A 178 4.41 12.25 -0.03
CA ALA A 178 5.30 11.10 -0.27
C ALA A 178 4.93 9.87 0.56
N HIS A 179 4.36 10.05 1.77
CA HIS A 179 4.12 8.99 2.76
C HIS A 179 2.64 8.78 3.11
N GLU A 180 1.71 9.24 2.29
CA GLU A 180 0.27 9.01 2.50
C GLU A 180 -0.27 7.96 1.54
N GLY A 181 -1.18 7.12 2.05
CA GLY A 181 -1.95 6.14 1.28
C GLY A 181 -3.26 6.72 0.74
N SER A 182 -4.06 5.87 0.09
CA SER A 182 -5.46 6.13 -0.28
C SER A 182 -5.72 7.42 -1.05
N SER A 183 -4.76 7.91 -1.81
CA SER A 183 -4.85 9.16 -2.60
C SER A 183 -5.14 10.43 -1.77
N ILE A 184 -4.83 10.41 -0.46
CA ILE A 184 -5.01 11.57 0.42
C ILE A 184 -4.05 12.69 0.02
N GLY A 185 -4.58 13.91 -0.13
CA GLY A 185 -3.79 15.10 -0.49
C GLY A 185 -3.25 15.12 -1.93
N MET A 186 -3.66 14.16 -2.78
CA MET A 186 -3.28 14.11 -4.19
C MET A 186 -4.12 15.06 -5.03
N ASN A 187 -3.45 15.78 -5.94
CA ASN A 187 -4.11 16.66 -6.90
C ASN A 187 -3.36 16.69 -8.23
N LYS A 188 -4.11 16.69 -9.34
CA LYS A 188 -3.57 16.99 -10.66
C LYS A 188 -3.43 18.49 -10.83
N ALA A 189 -2.40 18.93 -11.51
CA ALA A 189 -2.17 20.33 -11.86
C ALA A 189 -1.91 20.46 -13.36
N ASP A 190 -2.71 21.32 -14.01
CA ASP A 190 -2.66 21.54 -15.45
C ASP A 190 -1.80 22.78 -15.84
N ASP A 191 -1.46 23.62 -14.84
CA ASP A 191 -0.68 24.83 -14.99
C ASP A 191 0.00 25.23 -13.66
N LYS A 192 0.73 26.34 -13.66
CA LYS A 192 1.41 26.85 -12.46
C LYS A 192 0.47 27.25 -11.33
N ALA A 193 -0.72 27.76 -11.64
CA ALA A 193 -1.66 28.20 -10.61
C ALA A 193 -2.22 27.00 -9.87
N SER A 194 -2.72 26.00 -10.59
CA SER A 194 -3.20 24.73 -10.03
C SER A 194 -2.07 23.94 -9.36
N LEU A 195 -0.82 24.05 -9.84
CA LEU A 195 0.34 23.44 -9.17
C LEU A 195 0.57 24.03 -7.78
N LEU A 196 0.49 25.37 -7.64
CA LEU A 196 0.64 26.01 -6.33
C LEU A 196 -0.45 25.57 -5.35
N ASP A 197 -1.72 25.49 -5.79
CA ASP A 197 -2.82 25.04 -4.97
C ASP A 197 -2.66 23.57 -4.55
N ALA A 198 -2.21 22.72 -5.47
CA ALA A 198 -1.92 21.31 -5.20
C ALA A 198 -0.77 21.14 -4.19
N LEU A 199 0.29 21.92 -4.30
CA LEU A 199 1.42 21.93 -3.36
C LEU A 199 1.00 22.37 -1.96
N ASN A 200 0.19 23.45 -1.87
CA ASN A 200 -0.36 23.91 -0.59
C ASN A 200 -1.24 22.85 0.08
N THR A 201 -2.02 22.11 -0.71
CA THR A 201 -2.83 21.00 -0.20
C THR A 201 -1.95 19.87 0.31
N ALA A 202 -0.98 19.39 -0.49
CA ALA A 202 -0.11 18.29 -0.12
C ALA A 202 0.77 18.62 1.11
N ALA A 203 1.20 19.88 1.27
CA ALA A 203 1.98 20.37 2.42
C ALA A 203 1.25 20.25 3.77
N GLN A 204 -0.08 20.09 3.76
CA GLN A 204 -0.86 19.88 4.99
C GLN A 204 -0.75 18.44 5.51
N TYR A 205 -0.36 17.51 4.65
CA TYR A 205 -0.31 16.06 4.96
C TYR A 205 1.11 15.54 5.14
N ASP A 206 2.09 16.11 4.43
CA ASP A 206 3.47 15.62 4.48
C ASP A 206 4.49 16.76 4.32
N LYS A 207 5.65 16.55 4.91
CA LYS A 207 6.82 17.42 4.75
C LYS A 207 7.58 17.19 3.42
N GLU A 208 7.39 16.05 2.78
CA GLU A 208 7.95 15.68 1.48
C GLU A 208 6.81 15.53 0.47
N ILE A 209 6.85 16.31 -0.61
CA ILE A 209 5.83 16.36 -1.66
C ILE A 209 6.45 15.88 -2.96
N LEU A 210 5.89 14.85 -3.54
CA LEU A 210 6.29 14.30 -4.81
C LEU A 210 5.45 14.94 -5.93
N ILE A 211 6.11 15.41 -6.98
CA ILE A 211 5.49 15.88 -8.22
C ILE A 211 5.90 14.93 -9.32
N GLU A 212 4.94 14.37 -10.03
CA GLU A 212 5.18 13.42 -11.10
C GLU A 212 4.58 13.91 -12.42
N LYS A 213 5.24 13.60 -13.52
CA LYS A 213 4.66 13.78 -14.85
C LYS A 213 3.36 12.98 -14.94
N TRP A 214 2.29 13.63 -15.35
CA TRP A 214 1.02 12.96 -15.59
C TRP A 214 1.12 12.01 -16.79
N ILE A 215 0.73 10.76 -16.59
CA ILE A 215 0.65 9.76 -17.66
C ILE A 215 -0.79 9.66 -18.15
N VAL A 216 -0.99 9.94 -19.41
CA VAL A 216 -2.29 9.73 -20.08
C VAL A 216 -2.32 8.30 -20.58
N GLY A 217 -3.35 7.54 -20.19
CA GLY A 217 -3.46 6.15 -20.60
C GLY A 217 -4.38 5.34 -19.71
N LYS A 218 -4.19 4.03 -19.71
CA LYS A 218 -5.00 3.09 -18.93
C LYS A 218 -4.30 2.72 -17.64
N GLU A 219 -5.08 2.62 -16.57
CA GLU A 219 -4.59 2.18 -15.26
C GLU A 219 -4.72 0.66 -15.12
N TYR A 220 -3.67 0.05 -14.63
CA TYR A 220 -3.58 -1.38 -14.36
C TYR A 220 -3.02 -1.63 -12.96
N THR A 221 -3.35 -2.78 -12.44
CA THR A 221 -2.74 -3.29 -11.20
C THR A 221 -2.40 -4.75 -11.33
N GLY A 222 -1.27 -5.14 -10.72
CA GLY A 222 -0.81 -6.52 -10.64
C GLY A 222 -0.62 -6.94 -9.19
N ALA A 223 -1.30 -8.00 -8.78
CA ALA A 223 -1.11 -8.62 -7.49
C ALA A 223 0.02 -9.66 -7.55
N VAL A 224 0.84 -9.70 -6.50
CA VAL A 224 1.88 -10.70 -6.31
C VAL A 224 1.51 -11.59 -5.12
N LEU A 225 1.66 -12.89 -5.26
CA LEU A 225 1.44 -13.88 -4.20
C LEU A 225 2.51 -14.96 -4.27
N ALA A 226 3.29 -15.10 -3.19
CA ALA A 226 4.33 -16.13 -3.05
C ALA A 226 5.31 -16.20 -4.24
N GLY A 227 5.70 -15.04 -4.78
CA GLY A 227 6.64 -14.92 -5.90
C GLY A 227 6.01 -15.07 -7.29
N GLU A 228 4.70 -15.21 -7.39
CA GLU A 228 3.97 -15.27 -8.66
C GLU A 228 3.10 -14.03 -8.88
N SER A 229 3.06 -13.51 -10.09
CA SER A 229 2.11 -12.45 -10.47
C SER A 229 0.78 -13.07 -10.85
N LEU A 230 -0.29 -12.64 -10.21
CA LEU A 230 -1.66 -13.01 -10.54
C LEU A 230 -2.12 -12.29 -11.84
N PRO A 231 -3.26 -12.68 -12.44
CA PRO A 231 -3.84 -11.98 -13.58
C PRO A 231 -3.98 -10.48 -13.30
N LEU A 232 -3.61 -9.65 -14.29
CA LEU A 232 -3.70 -8.21 -14.18
C LEU A 232 -5.16 -7.75 -14.19
N ILE A 233 -5.43 -6.64 -13.52
CA ILE A 233 -6.72 -5.97 -13.55
C ILE A 233 -6.52 -4.61 -14.21
N ARG A 234 -7.39 -4.27 -15.18
CA ARG A 234 -7.50 -2.93 -15.73
C ARG A 234 -8.61 -2.18 -15.01
N LEU A 235 -8.29 -0.97 -14.56
CA LEU A 235 -9.23 -0.07 -13.92
C LEU A 235 -9.76 0.93 -14.95
N GLU A 236 -11.06 1.20 -14.90
CA GLU A 236 -11.72 2.21 -15.73
C GLU A 236 -12.64 3.04 -14.84
N THR A 237 -12.25 4.27 -14.57
CA THR A 237 -13.02 5.20 -13.75
C THR A 237 -13.53 6.37 -14.60
N PRO A 238 -14.76 6.85 -14.39
CA PRO A 238 -15.26 8.07 -15.04
C PRO A 238 -14.63 9.34 -14.46
N ARG A 239 -13.84 9.21 -13.39
CA ARG A 239 -13.13 10.29 -12.73
C ARG A 239 -11.82 10.58 -13.43
N GLU A 240 -11.20 11.70 -13.09
CA GLU A 240 -9.91 12.11 -13.65
C GLU A 240 -8.78 11.13 -13.28
N PHE A 241 -8.84 10.53 -12.07
CA PHE A 241 -7.97 9.46 -11.60
C PHE A 241 -8.66 8.61 -10.52
N TYR A 242 -8.07 7.49 -10.16
CA TYR A 242 -8.59 6.56 -9.14
C TYR A 242 -8.31 7.11 -7.73
N ASP A 243 -9.18 8.05 -7.30
CA ASP A 243 -9.08 8.78 -6.05
C ASP A 243 -9.68 8.01 -4.86
N PHE A 244 -9.63 8.61 -3.65
CA PHE A 244 -10.20 8.02 -2.43
C PHE A 244 -11.69 7.69 -2.58
N GLN A 245 -12.44 8.54 -3.27
CA GLN A 245 -13.88 8.29 -3.47
C GLN A 245 -14.10 7.09 -4.39
N ALA A 246 -13.31 6.98 -5.47
CA ALA A 246 -13.37 5.84 -6.38
C ALA A 246 -12.93 4.52 -5.71
N LYS A 247 -12.01 4.61 -4.72
CA LYS A 247 -11.51 3.43 -3.98
C LYS A 247 -12.51 2.89 -2.94
N TYR A 248 -13.27 3.75 -2.27
CA TYR A 248 -13.98 3.37 -1.04
C TYR A 248 -15.43 3.84 -0.92
N ILE A 249 -15.89 4.76 -1.76
CA ILE A 249 -17.19 5.43 -1.57
C ILE A 249 -18.15 5.18 -2.74
N THR A 250 -17.65 5.25 -3.98
CA THR A 250 -18.49 5.10 -5.18
C THR A 250 -18.25 3.74 -5.84
N ASP A 251 -19.30 3.20 -6.48
CA ASP A 251 -19.26 1.94 -7.25
C ASP A 251 -19.20 2.21 -8.75
N ASP A 252 -18.63 3.37 -9.15
CA ASP A 252 -18.58 3.81 -10.55
C ASP A 252 -17.31 3.36 -11.29
N THR A 253 -16.34 2.77 -10.60
CA THR A 253 -15.14 2.20 -11.20
C THR A 253 -15.43 0.80 -11.74
N ILE A 254 -15.08 0.56 -13.00
CA ILE A 254 -15.21 -0.74 -13.65
C ILE A 254 -13.87 -1.47 -13.58
N TYR A 255 -13.90 -2.70 -13.08
CA TYR A 255 -12.73 -3.58 -12.98
C TYR A 255 -12.81 -4.67 -14.06
N HIS A 256 -11.83 -4.67 -14.95
CA HIS A 256 -11.72 -5.68 -16.01
C HIS A 256 -10.72 -6.75 -15.58
N CYS A 257 -11.22 -7.94 -15.25
CA CYS A 257 -10.43 -9.12 -14.94
C CYS A 257 -11.05 -10.35 -15.62
N PRO A 258 -10.49 -10.85 -16.74
CA PRO A 258 -9.20 -10.51 -17.37
C PRO A 258 -9.09 -9.06 -17.86
N CYS A 259 -7.87 -8.51 -17.84
CA CYS A 259 -7.60 -7.10 -18.13
C CYS A 259 -7.78 -6.68 -19.60
N GLY A 260 -7.94 -7.65 -20.51
CA GLY A 260 -8.18 -7.45 -21.95
C GLY A 260 -6.92 -7.25 -22.79
N LEU A 261 -5.73 -7.47 -22.23
CA LEU A 261 -4.47 -7.54 -22.98
C LEU A 261 -4.32 -8.90 -23.68
N ASP A 262 -3.53 -8.96 -24.77
CA ASP A 262 -3.08 -10.25 -25.27
C ASP A 262 -2.11 -10.91 -24.27
N LYS A 263 -2.00 -12.24 -24.34
CA LYS A 263 -1.27 -13.01 -23.33
C LYS A 263 0.24 -12.68 -23.30
N ALA A 264 0.84 -12.33 -24.44
CA ALA A 264 2.25 -12.00 -24.50
C ALA A 264 2.55 -10.66 -23.79
N LEU A 265 1.71 -9.66 -24.03
CA LEU A 265 1.83 -8.35 -23.39
C LEU A 265 1.48 -8.43 -21.91
N GLU A 266 0.45 -9.18 -21.52
CA GLU A 266 0.12 -9.41 -20.12
C GLU A 266 1.31 -10.05 -19.38
N ASN A 267 1.95 -11.07 -19.97
CA ASN A 267 3.13 -11.71 -19.37
C ASN A 267 4.29 -10.70 -19.18
N GLN A 268 4.55 -9.83 -20.17
CA GLN A 268 5.60 -8.80 -20.05
C GLN A 268 5.33 -7.84 -18.89
N TYR A 269 4.06 -7.45 -18.71
CA TYR A 269 3.72 -6.59 -17.58
C TYR A 269 3.75 -7.34 -16.24
N GLN A 270 3.41 -8.62 -16.22
CA GLN A 270 3.54 -9.46 -15.03
C GLN A 270 5.02 -9.62 -14.61
N GLU A 271 5.95 -9.78 -15.56
CA GLU A 271 7.38 -9.76 -15.30
C GLU A 271 7.83 -8.41 -14.72
N LEU A 272 7.40 -7.29 -15.31
CA LEU A 272 7.68 -5.96 -14.77
C LEU A 272 7.16 -5.77 -13.33
N ILE A 273 5.97 -6.30 -13.02
CA ILE A 273 5.41 -6.27 -11.67
C ILE A 273 6.29 -7.04 -10.68
N LEU A 274 6.77 -8.22 -11.07
CA LEU A 274 7.69 -9.02 -10.24
C LEU A 274 9.01 -8.30 -10.03
N ASP A 275 9.61 -7.75 -11.10
CA ASP A 275 10.85 -6.97 -11.01
C ASP A 275 10.68 -5.74 -10.10
N ALA A 276 9.54 -5.04 -10.20
CA ALA A 276 9.25 -3.87 -9.37
C ALA A 276 9.07 -4.25 -7.89
N PHE A 277 8.45 -5.40 -7.62
CA PHE A 277 8.23 -5.93 -6.29
C PHE A 277 9.56 -6.38 -5.66
N GLU A 278 10.35 -7.15 -6.39
CA GLU A 278 11.67 -7.63 -5.94
C GLU A 278 12.67 -6.49 -5.74
N CYS A 279 12.62 -5.46 -6.59
CA CYS A 279 13.55 -4.31 -6.55
C CYS A 279 13.57 -3.60 -5.19
N ILE A 280 12.46 -3.56 -4.48
CA ILE A 280 12.38 -3.00 -3.13
C ILE A 280 12.60 -4.04 -2.03
N GLY A 281 12.92 -5.28 -2.38
CA GLY A 281 13.04 -6.41 -1.45
C GLY A 281 11.69 -6.86 -0.89
N ALA A 282 10.59 -6.65 -1.61
CA ALA A 282 9.27 -7.09 -1.18
C ALA A 282 9.13 -8.61 -1.34
N GLU A 283 8.46 -9.23 -0.39
CA GLU A 283 8.26 -10.67 -0.30
C GLU A 283 6.81 -10.99 0.08
N GLY A 284 6.44 -12.25 -0.06
CA GLY A 284 5.16 -12.78 0.38
C GLY A 284 4.02 -12.41 -0.55
N TRP A 285 3.41 -11.27 -0.37
CA TRP A 285 2.30 -10.79 -1.17
C TRP A 285 2.22 -9.26 -1.20
N GLY A 286 1.55 -8.72 -2.20
CA GLY A 286 1.36 -7.30 -2.36
C GLY A 286 0.71 -6.95 -3.69
N ARG A 287 0.74 -5.67 -4.05
CA ARG A 287 0.16 -5.15 -5.30
C ARG A 287 1.00 -4.01 -5.83
N VAL A 288 1.23 -4.00 -7.13
CA VAL A 288 1.92 -2.91 -7.84
C VAL A 288 0.93 -2.28 -8.81
N ASP A 289 0.81 -0.96 -8.75
CA ASP A 289 -0.08 -0.17 -9.58
C ASP A 289 0.74 0.56 -10.66
N PHE A 290 0.27 0.56 -11.91
CA PHE A 290 0.96 1.18 -13.03
C PHE A 290 -0.01 1.76 -14.07
N MET A 291 0.44 2.79 -14.78
CA MET A 291 -0.23 3.35 -15.95
C MET A 291 0.39 2.77 -17.21
N CYS A 292 -0.42 2.55 -18.23
CA CYS A 292 0.06 2.21 -19.56
C CYS A 292 -0.35 3.32 -20.53
N ASP A 293 0.63 4.00 -21.13
CA ASP A 293 0.34 5.09 -22.07
C ASP A 293 -0.21 4.60 -23.41
N ASP A 294 -0.59 5.53 -24.27
CA ASP A 294 -1.17 5.21 -25.60
C ASP A 294 -0.20 4.50 -26.55
N GLN A 295 1.10 4.47 -26.22
CA GLN A 295 2.12 3.75 -26.98
C GLN A 295 2.35 2.34 -26.43
N GLY A 296 1.65 1.96 -25.35
CA GLY A 296 1.82 0.67 -24.68
C GLY A 296 3.01 0.63 -23.73
N GLN A 297 3.59 1.79 -23.35
CA GLN A 297 4.68 1.84 -22.39
C GLN A 297 4.10 1.82 -20.98
N PRO A 298 4.46 0.83 -20.12
CA PRO A 298 4.06 0.81 -18.72
C PRO A 298 4.90 1.80 -17.90
N TRP A 299 4.25 2.39 -16.89
CA TRP A 299 4.85 3.36 -15.95
C TRP A 299 4.42 3.01 -14.53
N LEU A 300 5.36 2.51 -13.73
CA LEU A 300 5.13 2.11 -12.34
C LEU A 300 4.76 3.32 -11.48
N ILE A 301 3.68 3.23 -10.73
CA ILE A 301 3.15 4.34 -9.92
C ILE A 301 3.44 4.15 -8.44
N GLU A 302 2.98 3.04 -7.86
CA GLU A 302 3.16 2.73 -6.44
C GLU A 302 3.10 1.23 -6.18
N ILE A 303 3.56 0.84 -4.99
CA ILE A 303 3.46 -0.51 -4.47
C ILE A 303 2.70 -0.49 -3.14
N ASN A 304 1.86 -1.49 -2.92
CA ASN A 304 1.10 -1.69 -1.70
C ASN A 304 1.52 -3.01 -1.05
N THR A 305 2.11 -2.95 0.13
CA THR A 305 2.67 -4.12 0.83
C THR A 305 1.65 -4.85 1.70
N VAL A 306 0.52 -4.20 2.03
CA VAL A 306 -0.66 -4.82 2.67
C VAL A 306 -1.92 -4.32 1.97
N PRO A 307 -2.19 -4.73 0.73
CA PRO A 307 -3.39 -4.28 0.02
C PRO A 307 -4.68 -4.81 0.68
N GLY A 308 -5.81 -4.13 0.41
CA GLY A 308 -7.11 -4.49 0.98
C GLY A 308 -7.55 -5.93 0.69
N LEU A 309 -8.26 -6.53 1.64
CA LEU A 309 -8.75 -7.92 1.62
C LEU A 309 -10.26 -7.98 1.85
N THR A 310 -11.03 -7.10 1.22
CA THR A 310 -12.49 -7.19 1.19
C THR A 310 -12.96 -7.82 -0.12
N ASP A 311 -14.24 -8.17 -0.22
CA ASP A 311 -14.81 -8.80 -1.43
C ASP A 311 -14.64 -7.96 -2.71
N HIS A 312 -14.51 -6.65 -2.57
CA HIS A 312 -14.31 -5.70 -3.67
C HIS A 312 -12.83 -5.36 -3.90
N SER A 313 -11.92 -5.94 -3.09
CA SER A 313 -10.48 -5.65 -3.20
C SER A 313 -9.84 -6.32 -4.40
N LEU A 314 -8.83 -5.67 -4.97
CA LEU A 314 -8.21 -6.06 -6.23
C LEU A 314 -7.42 -7.37 -6.13
N VAL A 315 -6.73 -7.63 -5.00
CA VAL A 315 -5.99 -8.89 -4.83
C VAL A 315 -6.92 -10.10 -4.75
N PRO A 316 -8.01 -10.10 -3.96
CA PRO A 316 -9.03 -11.17 -3.99
C PRO A 316 -9.66 -11.35 -5.38
N MET A 317 -9.88 -10.26 -6.13
CA MET A 317 -10.42 -10.34 -7.49
C MET A 317 -9.45 -11.03 -8.46
N ALA A 318 -8.17 -10.66 -8.45
CA ALA A 318 -7.12 -11.29 -9.24
C ALA A 318 -6.95 -12.78 -8.89
N ALA A 319 -6.93 -13.10 -7.59
CA ALA A 319 -6.82 -14.47 -7.08
C ALA A 319 -7.99 -15.35 -7.55
N ARG A 320 -9.22 -14.86 -7.46
CA ARG A 320 -10.41 -15.58 -7.96
C ARG A 320 -10.33 -15.84 -9.46
N ASN A 321 -9.87 -14.87 -10.23
CA ASN A 321 -9.67 -15.05 -11.68
C ASN A 321 -8.56 -16.08 -11.99
N TYR A 322 -7.56 -16.20 -11.12
CA TYR A 322 -6.51 -17.22 -11.18
C TYR A 322 -7.00 -18.62 -10.73
N GLY A 323 -8.17 -18.71 -10.12
CA GLY A 323 -8.73 -19.96 -9.59
C GLY A 323 -8.44 -20.20 -8.10
N ILE A 324 -8.04 -19.17 -7.36
CA ILE A 324 -7.80 -19.20 -5.91
C ILE A 324 -8.99 -18.52 -5.22
N GLU A 325 -9.78 -19.30 -4.49
CA GLU A 325 -10.88 -18.78 -3.68
C GLU A 325 -10.38 -17.99 -2.46
N PHE A 326 -11.20 -17.09 -1.94
CA PHE A 326 -10.80 -16.14 -0.89
C PHE A 326 -10.19 -16.82 0.34
N ASP A 327 -10.82 -17.88 0.85
CA ASP A 327 -10.31 -18.58 2.04
C ASP A 327 -8.92 -19.22 1.79
N GLU A 328 -8.69 -19.70 0.57
CA GLU A 328 -7.40 -20.26 0.19
C GLU A 328 -6.35 -19.16 -0.01
N LEU A 329 -6.73 -18.02 -0.56
CA LEU A 329 -5.88 -16.83 -0.66
C LEU A 329 -5.36 -16.42 0.72
N ILE A 330 -6.25 -16.31 1.70
CA ILE A 330 -5.86 -15.91 3.06
C ILE A 330 -4.89 -16.91 3.69
N VAL A 331 -5.13 -18.22 3.48
CA VAL A 331 -4.20 -19.25 3.94
C VAL A 331 -2.84 -19.16 3.22
N GLN A 332 -2.83 -18.89 1.92
CA GLN A 332 -1.56 -18.72 1.17
C GLN A 332 -0.80 -17.49 1.62
N ILE A 333 -1.48 -16.37 1.88
CA ILE A 333 -0.86 -15.18 2.46
C ILE A 333 -0.27 -15.50 3.84
N LEU A 334 -1.01 -16.19 4.71
CA LEU A 334 -0.51 -16.59 6.03
C LEU A 334 0.73 -17.47 5.95
N LYS A 335 0.78 -18.40 4.98
CA LYS A 335 1.95 -19.27 4.76
C LYS A 335 3.24 -18.50 4.46
N THR A 336 3.14 -17.28 3.92
CA THR A 336 4.34 -16.46 3.69
C THR A 336 5.08 -16.12 4.98
N ALA A 337 4.41 -16.18 6.15
CA ALA A 337 5.04 -15.99 7.45
C ALA A 337 6.14 -17.02 7.77
N ILE A 338 6.02 -18.25 7.24
CA ILE A 338 6.93 -19.35 7.55
C ILE A 338 7.90 -19.71 6.43
N THR A 339 7.67 -19.21 5.21
CA THR A 339 8.55 -19.49 4.06
C THR A 339 9.82 -18.64 4.06
N HIS A 340 9.87 -17.56 4.82
CA HIS A 340 10.97 -16.60 4.91
C HIS A 340 11.87 -16.80 6.14
N GLY A 341 11.74 -17.90 6.85
CA GLY A 341 12.45 -18.20 8.10
C GLY A 341 13.69 -19.09 7.97
N THR A 342 14.31 -19.17 6.79
CA THR A 342 15.58 -19.95 6.61
C THR A 342 16.65 -19.13 5.96
#